data_2c118e036c255dd653d4f057270ef410
#
_entry.id   2c118e036c255dd653d4f057270ef410
#
_cell.length_a   1.000
_cell.length_b   1.000
_cell.length_c   1.000
_cell.angle_alpha   90.00
_cell.angle_beta   90.00
_cell.angle_gamma   90.00
#
_symmetry.space_group_name_H-M   'P 1'
#
loop_
_entity.id
_entity.type
_entity.pdbx_description
1 polymer ?
#
loop_
_entity_poly.entity_id
_entity_poly.type
_entity_poly.pdbx_seq_one_letter_code
_entity_poly.pdbx_strand_id
1 'polypeptide(L)'
;GKTRPEVLDAARRAVRIARRYVDEVEFSAEDATRSDVGFLCDVFDAVAEEGATILNVPDTVGYTTPGEYGELIRTVIDRVVAGRPIQVSAHCHNDLGLAVANSLAAASAGARQIECTINGIGERAGNAALEEIVAAMQVRRDRLPFATGIDATQLYAASCLVAEVVGFGVQPNKAIVGRNAFA
;
A
#
# COMPACT_ATOMS: atom_id res chain seq x y z
N GLY A 1 -26.59 -4.64 -5.56
CA GLY A 1 -25.16 -4.99 -5.57
C GLY A 1 -24.94 -6.28 -6.35
N LYS A 2 -23.70 -6.56 -6.72
CA LYS A 2 -23.33 -7.82 -7.40
C LYS A 2 -23.25 -8.97 -6.39
N THR A 3 -23.53 -10.18 -6.84
CA THR A 3 -23.30 -11.41 -6.10
C THR A 3 -21.80 -11.77 -6.07
N ARG A 4 -21.37 -12.60 -5.12
CA ARG A 4 -19.96 -13.06 -5.07
C ARG A 4 -19.50 -13.71 -6.39
N PRO A 5 -20.25 -14.61 -7.06
CA PRO A 5 -19.88 -15.12 -8.38
C PRO A 5 -19.70 -14.05 -9.45
N GLU A 6 -20.59 -13.06 -9.50
CA GLU A 6 -20.47 -11.96 -10.46
C GLU A 6 -19.24 -11.08 -10.22
N VAL A 7 -18.82 -10.93 -8.95
CA VAL A 7 -17.59 -10.21 -8.60
C VAL A 7 -16.38 -11.01 -9.07
N LEU A 8 -16.31 -12.31 -8.79
CA LEU A 8 -15.24 -13.19 -9.26
C LEU A 8 -15.08 -13.18 -10.78
N ASP A 9 -16.20 -13.34 -11.51
CA ASP A 9 -16.19 -13.30 -12.98
C ASP A 9 -15.71 -11.94 -13.51
N ALA A 10 -16.12 -10.85 -12.89
CA ALA A 10 -15.70 -9.51 -13.30
C ALA A 10 -14.21 -9.28 -13.06
N ALA A 11 -13.69 -9.71 -11.89
CA ALA A 11 -12.28 -9.61 -11.52
C ALA A 11 -11.40 -10.43 -12.50
N ARG A 12 -11.73 -11.71 -12.72
CA ARG A 12 -11.04 -12.58 -13.70
C ARG A 12 -11.00 -11.94 -15.08
N ARG A 13 -12.13 -11.45 -15.58
CA ARG A 13 -12.21 -10.83 -16.89
C ARG A 13 -11.36 -9.57 -16.99
N ALA A 14 -11.33 -8.73 -15.94
CA ALA A 14 -10.54 -7.50 -15.93
C ALA A 14 -9.04 -7.81 -16.05
N VAL A 15 -8.52 -8.72 -15.23
CA VAL A 15 -7.11 -9.14 -15.28
C VAL A 15 -6.77 -9.78 -16.62
N ARG A 16 -7.61 -10.68 -17.12
CA ARG A 16 -7.41 -11.31 -18.45
C ARG A 16 -7.34 -10.29 -19.59
N ILE A 17 -8.11 -9.20 -19.52
CA ILE A 17 -8.05 -8.12 -20.50
C ILE A 17 -6.74 -7.37 -20.37
N ALA A 18 -6.35 -6.95 -19.15
CA ALA A 18 -5.13 -6.19 -18.90
C ALA A 18 -3.88 -6.97 -19.36
N ARG A 19 -3.83 -8.28 -19.09
CA ARG A 19 -2.72 -9.17 -19.52
C ARG A 19 -2.52 -9.28 -21.03
N ARG A 20 -3.46 -8.84 -21.84
CA ARG A 20 -3.27 -8.77 -23.30
C ARG A 20 -2.37 -7.62 -23.72
N TYR A 21 -2.15 -6.65 -22.86
CA TYR A 21 -1.44 -5.40 -23.16
C TYR A 21 -0.14 -5.25 -22.39
N VAL A 22 -0.04 -5.84 -21.20
CA VAL A 22 1.12 -5.71 -20.30
C VAL A 22 1.41 -7.04 -19.60
N ASP A 23 2.69 -7.24 -19.25
CA ASP A 23 3.15 -8.44 -18.54
C ASP A 23 3.04 -8.30 -17.02
N GLU A 24 2.95 -7.10 -16.48
CA GLU A 24 2.82 -6.84 -15.05
C GLU A 24 1.46 -6.20 -14.78
N VAL A 25 0.62 -6.90 -14.03
CA VAL A 25 -0.74 -6.46 -13.70
C VAL A 25 -0.95 -6.52 -12.20
N GLU A 26 -1.25 -5.36 -11.64
CA GLU A 26 -1.72 -5.26 -10.27
C GLU A 26 -3.25 -5.32 -10.21
N PHE A 27 -3.76 -6.14 -9.28
CA PHE A 27 -5.18 -6.16 -8.94
C PHE A 27 -5.37 -5.61 -7.53
N SER A 28 -6.15 -4.55 -7.41
CA SER A 28 -6.50 -3.93 -6.14
C SER A 28 -7.92 -4.32 -5.71
N ALA A 29 -8.04 -4.92 -4.53
CA ALA A 29 -9.33 -5.28 -3.95
C ALA A 29 -9.84 -4.11 -3.09
N GLU A 30 -10.54 -3.16 -3.68
CA GLU A 30 -11.10 -2.02 -2.95
C GLU A 30 -11.81 -2.46 -1.67
N ASP A 31 -11.55 -1.76 -0.56
CA ASP A 31 -12.13 -2.03 0.76
C ASP A 31 -11.80 -3.44 1.31
N ALA A 32 -10.57 -3.90 1.03
CA ALA A 32 -10.10 -5.24 1.44
C ALA A 32 -10.22 -5.46 2.95
N THR A 33 -9.91 -4.45 3.76
CA THR A 33 -9.88 -4.55 5.22
C THR A 33 -11.25 -4.73 5.86
N ARG A 34 -12.35 -4.37 5.18
CA ARG A 34 -13.72 -4.59 5.61
C ARG A 34 -14.41 -5.74 4.88
N SER A 35 -13.71 -6.42 4.00
CA SER A 35 -14.23 -7.58 3.28
C SER A 35 -14.10 -8.87 4.11
N ASP A 36 -14.96 -9.86 3.84
CA ASP A 36 -14.77 -11.22 4.36
C ASP A 36 -13.43 -11.77 3.87
N VAL A 37 -12.55 -12.14 4.79
CA VAL A 37 -11.17 -12.55 4.47
C VAL A 37 -11.13 -13.81 3.59
N GLY A 38 -12.08 -14.74 3.79
CA GLY A 38 -12.20 -15.91 2.95
C GLY A 38 -12.49 -15.54 1.50
N PHE A 39 -13.49 -14.69 1.30
CA PHE A 39 -13.86 -14.22 -0.04
C PHE A 39 -12.78 -13.33 -0.68
N LEU A 40 -12.09 -12.50 0.09
CA LEU A 40 -10.94 -11.73 -0.39
C LEU A 40 -9.86 -12.66 -0.95
N CYS A 41 -9.52 -13.72 -0.24
CA CYS A 41 -8.56 -14.71 -0.71
C CYS A 41 -9.06 -15.45 -1.96
N ASP A 42 -10.36 -15.78 -2.05
CA ASP A 42 -10.94 -16.42 -3.24
C ASP A 42 -10.83 -15.49 -4.48
N VAL A 43 -11.04 -14.19 -4.30
CA VAL A 43 -10.89 -13.19 -5.37
C VAL A 43 -9.41 -13.10 -5.80
N PHE A 44 -8.49 -13.00 -4.84
CA PHE A 44 -7.07 -12.92 -5.13
C PHE A 44 -6.53 -14.18 -5.81
N ASP A 45 -6.98 -15.35 -5.39
CA ASP A 45 -6.64 -16.61 -6.05
C ASP A 45 -7.14 -16.65 -7.49
N ALA A 46 -8.38 -16.22 -7.70
CA ALA A 46 -9.00 -16.16 -9.02
C ALA A 46 -8.26 -15.22 -9.99
N VAL A 47 -7.83 -14.05 -9.53
CA VAL A 47 -7.09 -13.10 -10.39
C VAL A 47 -5.64 -13.52 -10.58
N ALA A 48 -5.04 -14.20 -9.61
CA ALA A 48 -3.72 -14.79 -9.72
C ALA A 48 -3.67 -15.87 -10.82
N GLU A 49 -4.70 -16.71 -10.92
CA GLU A 49 -4.87 -17.70 -12.00
C GLU A 49 -4.98 -17.03 -13.39
N GLU A 50 -5.53 -15.85 -13.49
CA GLU A 50 -5.63 -15.08 -14.73
C GLU A 50 -4.35 -14.27 -15.05
N GLY A 51 -3.35 -14.32 -14.16
CA GLY A 51 -2.02 -13.74 -14.37
C GLY A 51 -1.77 -12.40 -13.69
N ALA A 52 -2.53 -12.02 -12.66
CA ALA A 52 -2.13 -10.91 -11.80
C ALA A 52 -0.78 -11.22 -11.15
N THR A 53 0.14 -10.27 -11.20
CA THR A 53 1.49 -10.40 -10.64
C THR A 53 1.66 -9.69 -9.31
N ILE A 54 0.76 -8.76 -9.02
CA ILE A 54 0.72 -7.99 -7.77
C ILE A 54 -0.71 -7.99 -7.23
N LEU A 55 -0.86 -8.28 -5.94
CA LEU A 55 -2.14 -8.25 -5.23
C LEU A 55 -2.11 -7.12 -4.20
N ASN A 56 -2.87 -6.08 -4.44
CA ASN A 56 -2.95 -4.93 -3.56
C ASN A 56 -4.09 -5.09 -2.55
N VAL A 57 -3.75 -4.86 -1.27
CA VAL A 57 -4.66 -4.96 -0.12
C VAL A 57 -4.89 -3.56 0.44
N PRO A 58 -5.89 -2.81 -0.01
CA PRO A 58 -6.10 -1.45 0.49
C PRO A 58 -6.85 -1.41 1.83
N ASP A 59 -6.32 -0.62 2.77
CA ASP A 59 -7.08 -0.08 3.90
C ASP A 59 -7.77 1.22 3.45
N THR A 60 -8.85 1.03 2.69
CA THR A 60 -9.53 2.12 1.96
C THR A 60 -10.14 3.17 2.88
N VAL A 61 -10.60 2.79 4.06
CA VAL A 61 -11.18 3.72 5.04
C VAL A 61 -10.21 4.13 6.14
N GLY A 62 -8.97 3.62 6.11
CA GLY A 62 -7.90 4.03 7.02
C GLY A 62 -8.19 3.73 8.48
N TYR A 63 -8.82 2.58 8.79
CA TYR A 63 -9.31 2.28 10.14
C TYR A 63 -8.60 1.14 10.85
N THR A 64 -7.75 0.39 10.15
CA THR A 64 -7.04 -0.74 10.76
C THR A 64 -5.89 -0.29 11.65
N THR A 65 -5.58 -1.13 12.63
CA THR A 65 -4.36 -1.02 13.43
C THR A 65 -3.21 -1.78 12.76
N PRO A 66 -1.93 -1.46 13.06
CA PRO A 66 -0.79 -2.15 12.45
C PRO A 66 -0.78 -3.66 12.67
N GLY A 67 -1.27 -4.13 13.84
CA GLY A 67 -1.37 -5.56 14.14
C GLY A 67 -2.37 -6.26 13.22
N GLU A 68 -3.59 -5.74 13.14
CA GLU A 68 -4.67 -6.26 12.29
C GLU A 68 -4.26 -6.27 10.80
N TYR A 69 -3.69 -5.16 10.34
CA TYR A 69 -3.30 -5.05 8.94
C TYR A 69 -2.16 -6.01 8.58
N GLY A 70 -1.14 -6.12 9.43
CA GLY A 70 -0.06 -7.08 9.26
C GLY A 70 -0.55 -8.54 9.27
N GLU A 71 -1.55 -8.87 10.10
CA GLU A 71 -2.17 -10.20 10.14
C GLU A 71 -2.95 -10.52 8.86
N LEU A 72 -3.70 -9.54 8.34
CA LEU A 72 -4.39 -9.69 7.05
C LEU A 72 -3.40 -9.93 5.91
N ILE A 73 -2.34 -9.13 5.81
CA ILE A 73 -1.27 -9.30 4.80
C ILE A 73 -0.66 -10.71 4.89
N ARG A 74 -0.32 -11.18 6.09
CA ARG A 74 0.23 -12.52 6.28
C ARG A 74 -0.75 -13.59 5.84
N THR A 75 -2.03 -13.44 6.16
CA THR A 75 -3.09 -14.38 5.73
C THR A 75 -3.19 -14.47 4.21
N VAL A 76 -3.13 -13.34 3.51
CA VAL A 76 -3.14 -13.31 2.03
C VAL A 76 -1.90 -14.00 1.47
N ILE A 77 -0.72 -13.75 2.04
CA ILE A 77 0.53 -14.38 1.59
C ILE A 77 0.46 -15.89 1.77
N ASP A 78 0.07 -16.36 2.95
CA ASP A 78 0.05 -17.79 3.30
C ASP A 78 -0.97 -18.56 2.46
N ARG A 79 -2.14 -17.97 2.17
CA ARG A 79 -3.23 -18.64 1.48
C ARG A 79 -3.17 -18.54 -0.04
N VAL A 80 -2.64 -17.45 -0.58
CA VAL A 80 -2.72 -17.17 -2.02
C VAL A 80 -1.37 -17.11 -2.70
N VAL A 81 -0.37 -16.49 -2.06
CA VAL A 81 0.93 -16.19 -2.70
C VAL A 81 1.92 -17.34 -2.55
N ALA A 82 1.80 -18.15 -1.50
CA ALA A 82 2.78 -19.21 -1.20
C ALA A 82 3.10 -20.08 -2.42
N GLY A 83 4.37 -20.09 -2.84
CA GLY A 83 4.85 -20.86 -3.99
C GLY A 83 4.57 -20.25 -5.37
N ARG A 84 4.01 -19.04 -5.46
CA ARG A 84 3.75 -18.33 -6.70
C ARG A 84 4.66 -17.10 -6.83
N PRO A 85 5.06 -16.70 -8.05
CA PRO A 85 5.86 -15.48 -8.28
C PRO A 85 4.95 -14.23 -8.27
N ILE A 86 4.25 -14.01 -7.14
CA ILE A 86 3.29 -12.91 -6.95
C ILE A 86 3.77 -12.07 -5.77
N GLN A 87 3.65 -10.75 -5.89
CA GLN A 87 3.94 -9.82 -4.81
C GLN A 87 2.65 -9.34 -4.14
N VAL A 88 2.74 -9.00 -2.85
CA VAL A 88 1.66 -8.30 -2.15
C VAL A 88 2.03 -6.84 -2.01
N SER A 89 1.09 -5.97 -2.39
CA SER A 89 1.13 -4.52 -2.26
C SER A 89 0.25 -4.08 -1.09
N ALA A 90 0.69 -3.06 -0.38
CA ALA A 90 -0.04 -2.41 0.70
C ALA A 90 -0.40 -0.97 0.33
N HIS A 91 -1.66 -0.61 0.52
CA HIS A 91 -2.17 0.75 0.33
C HIS A 91 -2.96 1.17 1.57
N CYS A 92 -2.53 2.25 2.24
CA CYS A 92 -3.13 2.65 3.51
C CYS A 92 -3.55 4.12 3.48
N HIS A 93 -4.83 4.38 3.76
CA HIS A 93 -5.33 5.72 4.06
C HIS A 93 -5.06 6.09 5.52
N ASN A 94 -5.06 7.40 5.80
CA ASN A 94 -4.51 7.95 7.04
C ASN A 94 -5.58 8.51 8.00
N ASP A 95 -6.82 8.03 7.91
CA ASP A 95 -7.96 8.57 8.67
C ASP A 95 -7.76 8.50 10.19
N LEU A 96 -7.08 7.46 10.68
CA LEU A 96 -6.69 7.33 12.09
C LEU A 96 -5.23 7.77 12.37
N GLY A 97 -4.51 8.32 11.37
CA GLY A 97 -3.11 8.68 11.53
C GLY A 97 -2.15 7.47 11.55
N LEU A 98 -2.58 6.31 11.06
CA LEU A 98 -1.84 5.05 11.17
C LEU A 98 -1.28 4.54 9.83
N ALA A 99 -1.48 5.26 8.73
CA ALA A 99 -1.13 4.78 7.39
C ALA A 99 0.34 4.35 7.27
N VAL A 100 1.28 5.15 7.77
CA VAL A 100 2.72 4.79 7.76
C VAL A 100 2.99 3.56 8.62
N ALA A 101 2.40 3.50 9.81
CA ALA A 101 2.58 2.37 10.72
C ALA A 101 2.02 1.07 10.13
N ASN A 102 0.83 1.14 9.50
CA ASN A 102 0.22 0.01 8.80
C ASN A 102 1.08 -0.45 7.61
N SER A 103 1.59 0.47 6.81
CA SER A 103 2.48 0.16 5.68
C SER A 103 3.77 -0.55 6.12
N LEU A 104 4.39 -0.10 7.21
CA LEU A 104 5.57 -0.75 7.78
C LEU A 104 5.25 -2.11 8.39
N ALA A 105 4.07 -2.28 8.99
CA ALA A 105 3.59 -3.57 9.47
C ALA A 105 3.35 -4.54 8.31
N ALA A 106 2.79 -4.06 7.19
CA ALA A 106 2.62 -4.85 5.98
C ALA A 106 3.95 -5.33 5.39
N ALA A 107 4.95 -4.44 5.29
CA ALA A 107 6.30 -4.82 4.86
C ALA A 107 6.90 -5.90 5.76
N SER A 108 6.74 -5.75 7.08
CA SER A 108 7.20 -6.73 8.08
C SER A 108 6.44 -8.05 8.00
N ALA A 109 5.20 -8.04 7.57
CA ALA A 109 4.38 -9.22 7.34
C ALA A 109 4.67 -9.94 6.01
N GLY A 110 5.41 -9.29 5.08
CA GLY A 110 5.83 -9.91 3.83
C GLY A 110 5.43 -9.17 2.56
N ALA A 111 4.71 -8.05 2.63
CA ALA A 111 4.48 -7.19 1.48
C ALA A 111 5.81 -6.67 0.91
N ARG A 112 5.88 -6.51 -0.39
CA ARG A 112 7.09 -6.04 -1.08
C ARG A 112 6.88 -4.78 -1.90
N GLN A 113 5.65 -4.33 -2.00
CA GLN A 113 5.28 -3.03 -2.56
C GLN A 113 4.48 -2.25 -1.52
N ILE A 114 4.73 -0.94 -1.44
CA ILE A 114 3.95 0.00 -0.64
C ILE A 114 3.54 1.15 -1.54
N GLU A 115 2.24 1.36 -1.67
CA GLU A 115 1.69 2.56 -2.29
C GLU A 115 1.66 3.69 -1.27
N CYS A 116 2.28 4.78 -1.62
CA CYS A 116 2.39 5.94 -0.75
C CYS A 116 2.52 7.21 -1.58
N THR A 117 2.37 8.37 -0.94
CA THR A 117 2.44 9.66 -1.63
C THR A 117 3.42 10.59 -0.93
N ILE A 118 4.04 11.48 -1.71
CA ILE A 118 4.86 12.56 -1.14
C ILE A 118 3.97 13.44 -0.27
N ASN A 119 4.42 13.77 0.93
CA ASN A 119 3.69 14.52 1.95
C ASN A 119 2.44 13.80 2.50
N GLY A 120 2.19 12.55 2.09
CA GLY A 120 0.98 11.83 2.47
C GLY A 120 -0.30 12.44 1.89
N ILE A 121 -0.23 13.18 0.79
CA ILE A 121 -1.43 13.74 0.15
C ILE A 121 -2.37 12.66 -0.35
N GLY A 122 -3.65 12.96 -0.45
CA GLY A 122 -4.66 12.02 -0.94
C GLY A 122 -6.07 12.39 -0.47
N GLU A 123 -6.97 11.45 -0.60
CA GLU A 123 -8.36 11.61 -0.14
C GLU A 123 -8.45 11.77 1.38
N ARG A 124 -9.39 12.57 1.85
CA ARG A 124 -9.73 12.78 3.27
C ARG A 124 -8.51 13.19 4.10
N ALA A 125 -7.94 12.28 4.91
CA ALA A 125 -6.74 12.52 5.72
C ALA A 125 -5.43 12.16 5.00
N GLY A 126 -5.51 11.73 3.73
CA GLY A 126 -4.37 11.38 2.90
C GLY A 126 -3.98 9.91 2.95
N ASN A 127 -2.82 9.65 2.39
CA ASN A 127 -2.19 8.33 2.30
C ASN A 127 -0.99 8.21 3.24
N ALA A 128 -0.35 7.06 3.24
CA ALA A 128 0.96 6.90 3.86
C ALA A 128 1.99 7.85 3.22
N ALA A 129 2.77 8.55 4.04
CA ALA A 129 3.77 9.49 3.56
C ALA A 129 5.06 8.76 3.15
N LEU A 130 5.48 8.93 1.89
CA LEU A 130 6.67 8.30 1.33
C LEU A 130 7.93 8.62 2.12
N GLU A 131 8.14 9.89 2.44
CA GLU A 131 9.30 10.37 3.18
C GLU A 131 9.43 9.73 4.57
N GLU A 132 8.31 9.50 5.25
CA GLU A 132 8.28 8.88 6.57
C GLU A 132 8.61 7.39 6.50
N ILE A 133 8.10 6.68 5.49
CA ILE A 133 8.40 5.26 5.25
C ILE A 133 9.89 5.08 4.93
N VAL A 134 10.42 5.87 3.99
CA VAL A 134 11.82 5.80 3.57
C VAL A 134 12.76 6.10 4.73
N ALA A 135 12.49 7.16 5.49
CA ALA A 135 13.29 7.54 6.64
C ALA A 135 13.23 6.46 7.74
N ALA A 136 12.05 5.90 8.04
CA ALA A 136 11.90 4.83 9.01
C ALA A 136 12.74 3.60 8.63
N MET A 137 12.71 3.18 7.36
CA MET A 137 13.52 2.07 6.86
C MET A 137 15.02 2.34 6.96
N GLN A 138 15.46 3.57 6.68
CA GLN A 138 16.87 3.94 6.77
C GLN A 138 17.39 4.02 8.20
N VAL A 139 16.61 4.62 9.10
CA VAL A 139 17.00 4.83 10.50
C VAL A 139 16.88 3.55 11.32
N ARG A 140 15.88 2.73 11.05
CA ARG A 140 15.59 1.52 11.82
C ARG A 140 15.90 0.24 11.05
N ARG A 141 17.03 0.19 10.36
CA ARG A 141 17.53 -1.02 9.67
C ARG A 141 17.67 -2.23 10.59
N ASP A 142 17.85 -1.99 11.87
CA ASP A 142 17.88 -3.01 12.91
C ASP A 142 16.55 -3.74 13.08
N ARG A 143 15.43 -3.09 12.76
CA ARG A 143 14.06 -3.61 12.88
C ARG A 143 13.34 -3.75 11.54
N LEU A 144 13.72 -2.94 10.57
CA LEU A 144 13.13 -2.86 9.24
C LEU A 144 14.24 -3.18 8.20
N PRO A 145 14.63 -4.46 8.05
CA PRO A 145 15.74 -4.87 7.18
C PRO A 145 15.33 -4.86 5.69
N PHE A 146 14.71 -3.76 5.27
CA PHE A 146 14.26 -3.55 3.91
C PHE A 146 15.12 -2.48 3.25
N ALA A 147 15.24 -2.56 1.92
CA ALA A 147 15.91 -1.56 1.10
C ALA A 147 14.94 -0.98 0.09
N THR A 148 15.18 0.27 -0.29
CA THR A 148 14.48 0.96 -1.38
C THR A 148 15.50 1.66 -2.25
N GLY A 149 15.21 1.82 -3.54
CA GLY A 149 16.02 2.60 -4.48
C GLY A 149 15.76 4.11 -4.44
N ILE A 150 14.92 4.58 -3.52
CA ILE A 150 14.60 6.01 -3.42
C ILE A 150 15.79 6.77 -2.87
N ASP A 151 16.19 7.84 -3.58
CA ASP A 151 17.21 8.77 -3.12
C ASP A 151 16.64 9.69 -2.03
N ALA A 152 16.99 9.41 -0.79
CA ALA A 152 16.50 10.16 0.36
C ALA A 152 16.93 11.65 0.35
N THR A 153 17.99 12.01 -0.37
CA THR A 153 18.43 13.40 -0.50
C THR A 153 17.45 14.26 -1.28
N GLN A 154 16.57 13.65 -2.06
CA GLN A 154 15.54 14.31 -2.86
C GLN A 154 14.20 14.49 -2.12
N LEU A 155 14.00 13.87 -0.97
CA LEU A 155 12.70 13.87 -0.26
C LEU A 155 12.22 15.27 0.07
N TYR A 156 13.10 16.15 0.58
CA TYR A 156 12.73 17.52 0.92
C TYR A 156 12.40 18.36 -0.32
N ALA A 157 13.21 18.25 -1.37
CA ALA A 157 12.97 18.97 -2.63
C ALA A 157 11.65 18.53 -3.28
N ALA A 158 11.37 17.22 -3.28
CA ALA A 158 10.12 16.68 -3.77
C ALA A 158 8.91 17.14 -2.94
N SER A 159 9.05 17.20 -1.61
CA SER A 159 8.02 17.73 -0.72
C SER A 159 7.69 19.18 -1.01
N CYS A 160 8.70 20.02 -1.21
CA CYS A 160 8.52 21.44 -1.56
C CYS A 160 7.82 21.60 -2.92
N LEU A 161 8.24 20.83 -3.92
CA LEU A 161 7.63 20.86 -5.25
C LEU A 161 6.15 20.46 -5.20
N VAL A 162 5.82 19.38 -4.50
CA VAL A 162 4.41 18.96 -4.34
C VAL A 162 3.60 20.04 -3.64
N ALA A 163 4.12 20.64 -2.56
CA ALA A 163 3.46 21.71 -1.83
C ALA A 163 3.17 22.93 -2.73
N GLU A 164 4.11 23.29 -3.59
CA GLU A 164 3.93 24.37 -4.58
C GLU A 164 2.85 24.04 -5.59
N VAL A 165 2.88 22.84 -6.17
CA VAL A 165 1.93 22.39 -7.21
C VAL A 165 0.50 22.29 -6.67
N VAL A 166 0.32 21.75 -5.46
CA VAL A 166 -1.02 21.59 -4.86
C VAL A 166 -1.54 22.86 -4.19
N GLY A 167 -0.69 23.87 -3.99
CA GLY A 167 -1.06 25.17 -3.43
C GLY A 167 -1.19 25.20 -1.90
N PHE A 168 -0.76 24.17 -1.19
CA PHE A 168 -0.69 24.17 0.27
C PHE A 168 0.54 23.40 0.77
N GLY A 169 1.16 23.92 1.83
CA GLY A 169 2.36 23.34 2.41
C GLY A 169 2.06 22.29 3.48
N VAL A 170 3.10 21.57 3.87
CA VAL A 170 3.06 20.69 5.03
C VAL A 170 3.05 21.49 6.34
N GLN A 171 2.54 20.86 7.40
CA GLN A 171 2.60 21.45 8.74
C GLN A 171 4.07 21.69 9.15
N PRO A 172 4.37 22.77 9.90
CA PRO A 172 5.75 23.04 10.33
C PRO A 172 6.43 21.91 11.11
N ASN A 173 5.64 21.13 11.83
CA ASN A 173 6.09 19.99 12.63
C ASN A 173 5.90 18.64 11.92
N LYS A 174 5.63 18.62 10.62
CA LYS A 174 5.55 17.36 9.87
C LYS A 174 6.88 16.62 9.98
N ALA A 175 6.80 15.32 10.23
CA ALA A 175 7.98 14.48 10.29
C ALA A 175 8.78 14.55 8.98
N ILE A 176 10.09 14.51 9.09
CA ILE A 176 11.09 14.48 8.00
C ILE A 176 11.17 15.76 7.18
N VAL A 177 10.05 16.30 6.68
CA VAL A 177 10.04 17.41 5.70
C VAL A 177 9.46 18.73 6.27
N GLY A 178 8.96 18.75 7.49
CA GLY A 178 8.52 19.97 8.15
C GLY A 178 9.70 20.89 8.49
N ARG A 179 9.52 22.22 8.42
CA ARG A 179 10.60 23.17 8.69
C ARG A 179 11.22 23.03 10.09
N ASN A 180 10.50 22.47 11.05
CA ASN A 180 11.00 22.23 12.40
C ASN A 180 11.83 20.93 12.52
N ALA A 181 11.85 20.07 11.49
CA ALA A 181 12.59 18.82 11.53
C ALA A 181 14.11 19.03 11.47
N PHE A 182 14.55 20.20 11.03
CA PHE A 182 15.96 20.58 10.86
C PHE A 182 16.35 21.82 11.66
N ALA A 183 15.55 22.22 12.63
CA ALA A 183 15.80 23.38 13.48
C ALA A 183 16.78 23.06 14.62
#